data_824b47737d987161acf049bd538bc403
#
_entry.id   824b47737d987161acf049bd538bc403
#
_cell.length_a   1.000
_cell.length_b   1.000
_cell.length_c   1.000
_cell.angle_alpha   90.00
_cell.angle_beta   90.00
_cell.angle_gamma   90.00
#
_symmetry.space_group_name_H-M   'P 1'
#
loop_
_entity.id
_entity.type
_entity.pdbx_description
1 polymer ?
#
loop_
_entity_poly.entity_id
_entity_poly.type
_entity_poly.pdbx_seq_one_letter_code
_entity_poly.pdbx_strand_id
1 'polypeptide(L)'
;MNTIEHFEIPAKDVNKLKSFYEKLFDWKINHISVGGIDYWTIQTSPVNEEGNPISGINGGMYQKADENNLPVNYVTVKDIDESVKLAEKLGASVLSGKQEIPGVGYFAVLRDPEGNQIALIQH
;
A
#
# COMPACT_ATOMS: atom_id res chain seq x y z
N MET A 1 -1.16 -6.60 -18.33
CA MET A 1 -1.36 -7.24 -17.01
C MET A 1 -0.86 -6.32 -15.93
N ASN A 2 -1.68 -6.05 -14.93
CA ASN A 2 -1.33 -5.13 -13.82
C ASN A 2 -0.71 -5.93 -12.67
N THR A 3 0.36 -5.40 -12.08
CA THR A 3 1.10 -6.09 -11.02
C THR A 3 0.75 -5.51 -9.65
N ILE A 4 0.85 -6.35 -8.62
CA ILE A 4 0.87 -5.87 -7.24
C ILE A 4 2.29 -5.40 -6.96
N GLU A 5 2.45 -4.11 -6.61
CA GLU A 5 3.78 -3.54 -6.38
C GLU A 5 4.08 -3.19 -4.93
N HIS A 6 3.06 -3.15 -4.10
CA HIS A 6 3.20 -2.67 -2.73
C HIS A 6 2.11 -3.28 -1.86
N PHE A 7 2.42 -3.55 -0.60
CA PHE A 7 1.43 -3.92 0.41
C PHE A 7 1.48 -2.92 1.56
N GLU A 8 0.39 -2.83 2.31
CA GLU A 8 0.31 -1.91 3.42
C GLU A 8 -0.37 -2.59 4.61
N ILE A 9 0.21 -2.43 5.78
CA ILE A 9 -0.25 -3.06 7.02
C ILE A 9 -0.57 -1.97 8.06
N PRO A 10 -1.80 -1.91 8.58
CA PRO A 10 -2.12 -1.00 9.68
C PRO A 10 -1.68 -1.60 11.01
N ALA A 11 -1.27 -0.75 11.96
CA ALA A 11 -0.82 -1.17 13.27
C ALA A 11 -1.41 -0.30 14.38
N LYS A 12 -1.98 -0.91 15.40
CA LYS A 12 -2.39 -0.21 16.62
C LYS A 12 -1.16 0.20 17.44
N ASP A 13 -0.22 -0.70 17.58
CA ASP A 13 1.07 -0.47 18.25
C ASP A 13 2.18 -0.74 17.24
N VAL A 14 2.62 0.33 16.59
CA VAL A 14 3.60 0.26 15.52
C VAL A 14 4.92 -0.35 16.00
N ASN A 15 5.42 0.06 17.16
CA ASN A 15 6.70 -0.42 17.67
C ASN A 15 6.67 -1.92 17.98
N LYS A 16 5.58 -2.38 18.55
CA LYS A 16 5.40 -3.81 18.85
C LYS A 16 5.30 -4.63 17.57
N LEU A 17 4.54 -4.17 16.58
CA LEU A 17 4.38 -4.87 15.32
C LEU A 17 5.68 -4.88 14.50
N LYS A 18 6.39 -3.74 14.47
CA LYS A 18 7.70 -3.62 13.84
C LYS A 18 8.67 -4.67 14.40
N SER A 19 8.78 -4.74 15.73
CA SER A 19 9.64 -5.71 16.39
C SER A 19 9.28 -7.15 16.06
N PHE A 20 7.99 -7.45 16.00
CA PHE A 20 7.49 -8.78 15.66
C PHE A 20 7.97 -9.21 14.27
N TYR A 21 7.74 -8.38 13.26
CA TYR A 21 8.13 -8.73 11.89
C TYR A 21 9.64 -8.76 11.69
N GLU A 22 10.36 -7.83 12.30
CA GLU A 22 11.83 -7.81 12.20
C GLU A 22 12.46 -9.07 12.79
N LYS A 23 11.94 -9.54 13.92
CA LYS A 23 12.46 -10.75 14.57
C LYS A 23 12.03 -12.03 13.87
N LEU A 24 10.80 -12.06 13.35
CA LEU A 24 10.25 -13.25 12.71
C LEU A 24 10.81 -13.46 11.30
N PHE A 25 10.87 -12.40 10.49
CA PHE A 25 11.18 -12.50 9.06
C PHE A 25 12.48 -11.82 8.65
N ASP A 26 13.19 -11.20 9.57
CA ASP A 26 14.39 -10.43 9.25
C ASP A 26 14.11 -9.27 8.25
N TRP A 27 12.91 -8.73 8.29
CA TRP A 27 12.56 -7.57 7.48
C TRP A 27 13.21 -6.31 8.04
N LYS A 28 13.47 -5.34 7.17
CA LYS A 28 13.99 -4.03 7.57
C LYS A 28 12.86 -3.02 7.55
N ILE A 29 12.54 -2.46 8.71
CA ILE A 29 11.43 -1.52 8.85
C ILE A 29 11.98 -0.19 9.35
N ASN A 30 11.78 0.86 8.56
CA ASN A 30 12.33 2.19 8.84
C ASN A 30 11.23 3.23 8.89
N HIS A 31 11.29 4.08 9.91
CA HIS A 31 10.37 5.22 10.04
C HIS A 31 10.75 6.33 9.06
N ILE A 32 9.75 6.86 8.37
CA ILE A 32 9.87 8.05 7.53
C ILE A 32 8.68 8.97 7.79
N SER A 33 8.79 10.21 7.31
CA SER A 33 7.67 11.16 7.31
C SER A 33 7.34 11.50 5.86
N VAL A 34 6.10 11.32 5.48
CA VAL A 34 5.61 11.62 4.13
C VAL A 34 4.47 12.62 4.26
N GLY A 35 4.70 13.85 3.76
CA GLY A 35 3.70 14.91 3.85
C GLY A 35 3.29 15.25 5.29
N GLY A 36 4.22 15.12 6.25
CA GLY A 36 3.95 15.35 7.67
C GLY A 36 3.28 14.18 8.38
N ILE A 37 3.06 13.06 7.68
CA ILE A 37 2.45 11.86 8.25
C ILE A 37 3.51 10.80 8.50
N ASP A 38 3.50 10.18 9.66
CA ASP A 38 4.40 9.09 10.01
C ASP A 38 4.06 7.84 9.20
N TYR A 39 5.10 7.22 8.65
CA TYR A 39 5.00 6.01 7.85
C TYR A 39 6.23 5.15 8.11
N TRP A 40 6.10 3.84 7.96
CA TRP A 40 7.21 2.91 8.14
C TRP A 40 7.35 2.09 6.87
N THR A 41 8.51 2.21 6.23
CA THR A 41 8.80 1.38 5.05
C THR A 41 9.17 -0.02 5.50
N ILE A 42 8.69 -1.02 4.79
CA ILE A 42 8.98 -2.43 5.05
C ILE A 42 9.74 -2.99 3.85
N GLN A 43 11.01 -3.32 4.06
CA GLN A 43 11.81 -3.99 3.05
C GLN A 43 11.80 -5.49 3.31
N THR A 44 11.22 -6.25 2.40
CA THR A 44 11.15 -7.72 2.47
C THR A 44 12.11 -8.39 1.52
N SER A 45 12.70 -7.64 0.59
CA SER A 45 13.55 -8.14 -0.48
C SER A 45 14.81 -7.28 -0.58
N PRO A 46 15.95 -7.86 -0.93
CA PRO A 46 17.08 -7.04 -1.38
C PRO A 46 16.64 -6.13 -2.52
N VAL A 47 17.29 -4.99 -2.64
CA VAL A 47 16.98 -4.02 -3.68
C VAL A 47 18.15 -3.87 -4.63
N ASN A 48 17.87 -3.46 -5.88
CA ASN A 48 18.89 -3.14 -6.86
C ASN A 48 19.43 -1.71 -6.62
N GLU A 49 20.33 -1.24 -7.50
CA GLU A 49 20.94 0.09 -7.39
C GLU A 49 19.93 1.23 -7.44
N GLU A 50 18.78 1.01 -8.07
CA GLU A 50 17.70 1.99 -8.19
C GLU A 50 16.75 1.96 -6.99
N GLY A 51 16.96 1.04 -6.02
CA GLY A 51 16.12 0.89 -4.86
C GLY A 51 14.88 0.00 -5.07
N ASN A 52 14.79 -0.70 -6.20
CA ASN A 52 13.66 -1.57 -6.50
C ASN A 52 13.88 -2.99 -5.95
N PRO A 53 12.85 -3.66 -5.42
CA PRO A 53 12.99 -5.02 -4.93
C PRO A 53 13.31 -5.99 -6.08
N ILE A 54 14.18 -6.96 -5.80
CA ILE A 54 14.64 -7.93 -6.80
C ILE A 54 14.01 -9.32 -6.62
N SER A 55 13.36 -9.59 -5.50
CA SER A 55 12.75 -10.90 -5.23
C SER A 55 11.56 -10.75 -4.29
N GLY A 56 10.46 -10.28 -4.82
CA GLY A 56 9.24 -10.03 -4.04
C GLY A 56 8.83 -8.57 -4.10
N ILE A 57 8.02 -8.15 -3.15
CA ILE A 57 7.52 -6.78 -3.07
C ILE A 57 7.85 -6.19 -1.71
N ASN A 58 8.11 -4.90 -1.69
CA ASN A 58 8.26 -4.12 -0.46
C ASN A 58 6.93 -3.46 -0.12
N GLY A 59 6.79 -3.00 1.10
CA GLY A 59 5.54 -2.41 1.54
C GLY A 59 5.73 -1.34 2.58
N GLY A 60 4.67 -1.10 3.32
CA GLY A 60 4.68 -0.11 4.38
C GLY A 60 3.72 -0.45 5.51
N MET A 61 3.88 0.30 6.58
CA MET A 61 3.05 0.19 7.77
C MET A 61 2.69 1.60 8.24
N TYR A 62 1.51 1.74 8.77
CA TYR A 62 1.04 3.02 9.29
C TYR A 62 0.25 2.83 10.58
N GLN A 63 0.14 3.90 11.36
CA GLN A 63 -0.66 3.90 12.58
C GLN A 63 -2.13 3.75 12.22
N LYS A 64 -2.76 2.71 12.73
CA LYS A 64 -4.18 2.45 12.52
C LYS A 64 -5.01 3.58 13.13
N ALA A 65 -5.91 4.16 12.34
CA ALA A 65 -6.79 5.24 12.79
C ALA A 65 -8.12 4.71 13.31
N ASP A 66 -8.66 3.65 12.68
CA ASP A 66 -9.92 3.02 13.10
C ASP A 66 -9.98 1.56 12.65
N GLU A 67 -11.04 0.86 13.02
CA GLU A 67 -11.20 -0.57 12.72
C GLU A 67 -11.43 -0.86 11.24
N ASN A 68 -11.72 0.13 10.42
CA ASN A 68 -11.87 -0.03 8.97
C ASN A 68 -10.52 -0.04 8.24
N ASN A 69 -9.44 0.32 8.91
CA ASN A 69 -8.10 0.17 8.36
C ASN A 69 -7.71 -1.30 8.36
N LEU A 70 -7.57 -1.87 7.17
CA LEU A 70 -7.24 -3.27 6.94
C LEU A 70 -6.00 -3.38 6.07
N PRO A 71 -5.30 -4.53 6.08
CA PRO A 71 -4.20 -4.74 5.14
C PRO A 71 -4.68 -4.59 3.70
N VAL A 72 -3.89 -3.95 2.86
CA VAL A 72 -4.25 -3.61 1.48
C VAL A 72 -3.08 -3.89 0.55
N ASN A 73 -3.37 -4.46 -0.61
CA ASN A 73 -2.42 -4.57 -1.70
C ASN A 73 -2.64 -3.45 -2.71
N TYR A 74 -1.56 -2.89 -3.24
CA TYR A 74 -1.60 -1.84 -4.25
C TYR A 74 -1.28 -2.41 -5.62
N VAL A 75 -2.17 -2.19 -6.57
CA VAL A 75 -2.02 -2.65 -7.96
C VAL A 75 -1.65 -1.46 -8.84
N THR A 76 -0.58 -1.61 -9.61
CA THR A 76 -0.15 -0.58 -10.56
C THR A 76 -1.11 -0.50 -11.74
N VAL A 77 -1.59 0.69 -12.05
CA VAL A 77 -2.43 0.95 -13.22
C VAL A 77 -1.84 2.09 -14.05
N LYS A 78 -2.14 2.11 -15.34
CA LYS A 78 -1.67 3.15 -16.25
C LYS A 78 -2.48 4.44 -16.10
N ASP A 79 -3.80 4.31 -15.94
CA ASP A 79 -4.72 5.43 -15.82
C ASP A 79 -5.71 5.12 -14.70
N ILE A 80 -5.54 5.82 -13.59
CA ILE A 80 -6.33 5.54 -12.39
C ILE A 80 -7.80 5.95 -12.58
N ASP A 81 -8.06 7.02 -13.33
CA ASP A 81 -9.42 7.48 -13.55
C ASP A 81 -10.22 6.46 -14.37
N GLU A 82 -9.60 5.93 -15.43
CA GLU A 82 -10.22 4.87 -16.25
C GLU A 82 -10.40 3.59 -15.46
N SER A 83 -9.38 3.21 -14.67
CA SER A 83 -9.43 2.00 -13.86
C SER A 83 -10.53 2.05 -12.80
N VAL A 84 -10.72 3.20 -12.15
CA VAL A 84 -11.79 3.38 -11.16
C VAL A 84 -13.16 3.27 -11.85
N LYS A 85 -13.35 3.91 -13.00
CA LYS A 85 -14.60 3.82 -13.75
C LYS A 85 -14.92 2.39 -14.17
N LEU A 86 -13.92 1.67 -14.66
CA LEU A 86 -14.09 0.27 -15.04
C LEU A 86 -14.43 -0.59 -13.83
N ALA A 87 -13.74 -0.39 -12.71
CA ALA A 87 -14.01 -1.12 -11.48
C ALA A 87 -15.46 -0.95 -11.01
N GLU A 88 -15.97 0.28 -11.06
CA GLU A 88 -17.37 0.55 -10.70
C GLU A 88 -18.35 -0.18 -11.62
N LYS A 89 -18.08 -0.20 -12.92
CA LYS A 89 -18.89 -0.96 -13.88
C LYS A 89 -18.88 -2.45 -13.59
N LEU A 90 -17.78 -2.97 -13.04
CA LEU A 90 -17.61 -4.38 -12.74
C LEU A 90 -18.09 -4.75 -11.34
N GLY A 91 -18.66 -3.83 -10.59
CA GLY A 91 -19.30 -4.11 -9.30
C GLY A 91 -18.52 -3.66 -8.08
N ALA A 92 -17.41 -2.96 -8.23
CA ALA A 92 -16.67 -2.40 -7.12
C ALA A 92 -17.33 -1.11 -6.61
N SER A 93 -17.03 -0.77 -5.36
CA SER A 93 -17.36 0.54 -4.80
C SER A 93 -16.08 1.29 -4.43
N VAL A 94 -16.13 2.62 -4.49
CA VAL A 94 -14.99 3.47 -4.17
C VAL A 94 -15.04 3.82 -2.68
N LEU A 95 -13.98 3.43 -1.94
CA LEU A 95 -13.82 3.79 -0.53
C LEU A 95 -13.13 5.13 -0.39
N SER A 96 -12.08 5.35 -1.19
CA SER A 96 -11.34 6.59 -1.23
C SER A 96 -11.03 6.89 -2.69
N GLY A 97 -11.52 8.02 -3.19
CA GLY A 97 -11.28 8.44 -4.56
C GLY A 97 -9.82 8.82 -4.79
N LYS A 98 -9.52 9.20 -6.04
CA LYS A 98 -8.17 9.56 -6.46
C LYS A 98 -7.56 10.62 -5.54
N GLN A 99 -6.39 10.32 -4.99
CA GLN A 99 -5.60 11.23 -4.15
C GLN A 99 -4.16 11.24 -4.65
N GLU A 100 -3.50 12.37 -4.52
CA GLU A 100 -2.10 12.51 -4.86
C GLU A 100 -1.21 12.05 -3.72
N ILE A 101 -0.15 11.30 -4.06
CA ILE A 101 0.96 11.03 -3.16
C ILE A 101 2.12 11.88 -3.67
N PRO A 102 2.51 12.97 -2.97
CA PRO A 102 3.56 13.87 -3.44
C PRO A 102 4.84 13.12 -3.79
N GLY A 103 5.37 13.36 -5.01
CA GLY A 103 6.60 12.73 -5.48
C GLY A 103 6.45 11.27 -5.94
N VAL A 104 5.27 10.69 -5.84
CA VAL A 104 5.01 9.28 -6.20
C VAL A 104 3.99 9.16 -7.34
N GLY A 105 2.81 9.75 -7.19
CA GLY A 105 1.74 9.67 -8.16
C GLY A 105 0.37 9.79 -7.50
N TYR A 106 -0.56 8.91 -7.91
CA TYR A 106 -1.93 8.95 -7.43
C TYR A 106 -2.35 7.57 -6.94
N PHE A 107 -3.24 7.53 -5.96
CA PHE A 107 -3.83 6.28 -5.51
C PHE A 107 -5.33 6.42 -5.28
N ALA A 108 -6.02 5.29 -5.27
CA ALA A 108 -7.43 5.19 -4.89
C ALA A 108 -7.63 3.86 -4.17
N VAL A 109 -8.59 3.81 -3.27
CA VAL A 109 -8.93 2.59 -2.55
C VAL A 109 -10.35 2.17 -2.91
N LEU A 110 -10.47 0.91 -3.30
CA LEU A 110 -11.74 0.32 -3.72
C LEU A 110 -12.12 -0.83 -2.81
N ARG A 111 -13.40 -1.14 -2.83
CA ARG A 111 -13.92 -2.40 -2.29
C ARG A 111 -14.37 -3.26 -3.46
N ASP A 112 -13.85 -4.47 -3.56
CA ASP A 112 -14.23 -5.38 -4.64
C ASP A 112 -15.68 -5.92 -4.42
N PRO A 113 -16.24 -6.66 -5.38
CA PRO A 113 -17.61 -7.18 -5.27
C PRO A 113 -17.85 -8.09 -4.05
N GLU A 114 -16.80 -8.63 -3.45
CA GLU A 114 -16.90 -9.46 -2.23
C GLU A 114 -16.58 -8.69 -0.95
N GLY A 115 -16.38 -7.36 -1.04
CA GLY A 115 -16.13 -6.53 0.11
C GLY A 115 -14.66 -6.41 0.52
N ASN A 116 -13.73 -6.97 -0.22
CA ASN A 116 -12.30 -6.85 0.08
C ASN A 116 -11.76 -5.49 -0.38
N GLN A 117 -10.86 -4.93 0.40
CA GLN A 117 -10.19 -3.69 0.01
C GLN A 117 -9.02 -3.99 -0.94
N ILE A 118 -8.91 -3.17 -1.97
CA ILE A 118 -7.78 -3.18 -2.90
C ILE A 118 -7.46 -1.74 -3.29
N ALA A 119 -6.20 -1.41 -3.42
CA ALA A 119 -5.79 -0.07 -3.83
C ALA A 119 -5.21 -0.09 -5.23
N LEU A 120 -5.39 1.01 -5.93
CA LEU A 120 -4.80 1.28 -7.24
C LEU A 120 -3.75 2.36 -7.07
N ILE A 121 -2.65 2.25 -7.80
CA ILE A 121 -1.61 3.28 -7.82
C ILE A 121 -1.18 3.55 -9.25
N GLN A 122 -1.05 4.84 -9.57
CA GLN A 122 -0.52 5.33 -10.84
C GLN A 122 0.70 6.19 -10.54
N HIS A 123 1.81 5.86 -11.14
CA HIS A 123 3.04 6.65 -11.04
C HIS A 123 3.11 7.76 -12.07
#